data_f32f62df58619c2ae2cd2e7ba91107f5
#
_entry.id   f32f62df58619c2ae2cd2e7ba91107f5
#
_cell.length_a   1.000
_cell.length_b   1.000
_cell.length_c   1.000
_cell.angle_alpha   90.00
_cell.angle_beta   90.00
_cell.angle_gamma   90.00
#
_symmetry.space_group_name_H-M   'P 1'
#
loop_
_entity.id
_entity.type
_entity.pdbx_description
1 polymer ?
#
loop_
_entity_poly.entity_id
_entity_poly.type
_entity_poly.pdbx_seq_one_letter_code
_entity_poly.pdbx_strand_id
1 'polypeptide(L)'
;NILYQQGTMMFDTAVFLCGPIREISARTASTGDMQSWAITLQFESGVLGTLHLEQNIRAERREGFEIYSSEGSIFGTCYSPWQFQTTQVTCRLAGKNELITPYDPDGQFFRRQLESFADVILAEKKMPQTGAGLNEGIHVLKAILATIESAAQNGRPVLLSEVFS
;
A
#
# COMPACT_ATOMS: atom_id res chain seq x y z
N ASN A 1 14.39 -9.20 -2.15
CA ASN A 1 14.20 -7.76 -2.35
C ASN A 1 12.88 -7.34 -1.69
N ILE A 2 12.94 -6.39 -0.79
CA ILE A 2 11.81 -5.91 0.02
C ILE A 2 10.66 -5.36 -0.85
N LEU A 3 10.96 -4.79 -2.02
CA LEU A 3 9.94 -4.27 -2.94
C LEU A 3 8.98 -5.37 -3.41
N TYR A 4 9.47 -6.58 -3.69
CA TYR A 4 8.61 -7.69 -4.11
C TYR A 4 7.85 -8.35 -2.96
N GLN A 5 8.29 -8.17 -1.72
CA GLN A 5 7.64 -8.73 -0.54
C GLN A 5 6.66 -7.73 0.09
N GLN A 6 7.18 -6.70 0.72
CA GLN A 6 6.37 -5.71 1.43
C GLN A 6 5.87 -4.62 0.48
N GLY A 7 6.66 -4.24 -0.53
CA GLY A 7 6.26 -3.26 -1.52
C GLY A 7 4.98 -3.64 -2.25
N THR A 8 4.80 -4.92 -2.59
CA THR A 8 3.55 -5.39 -3.22
C THR A 8 2.32 -5.02 -2.38
N MET A 9 2.35 -5.29 -1.09
CA MET A 9 1.23 -4.96 -0.19
C MET A 9 1.02 -3.45 -0.04
N MET A 10 2.12 -2.68 0.02
CA MET A 10 2.03 -1.24 0.21
C MET A 10 1.53 -0.52 -1.05
N PHE A 11 1.97 -0.93 -2.24
CA PHE A 11 1.44 -0.40 -3.50
C PHE A 11 -0.02 -0.78 -3.70
N ASP A 12 -0.41 -2.02 -3.38
CA ASP A 12 -1.79 -2.46 -3.45
C ASP A 12 -2.69 -1.63 -2.51
N THR A 13 -2.24 -1.43 -1.26
CA THR A 13 -2.94 -0.56 -0.31
C THR A 13 -3.05 0.88 -0.82
N ALA A 14 -1.99 1.43 -1.38
CA ALA A 14 -2.00 2.78 -1.93
C ALA A 14 -2.98 2.92 -3.11
N VAL A 15 -3.01 1.94 -4.01
CA VAL A 15 -3.95 1.89 -5.13
C VAL A 15 -5.39 1.73 -4.63
N PHE A 16 -5.62 0.87 -3.64
CA PHE A 16 -6.94 0.68 -3.03
C PHE A 16 -7.48 1.98 -2.40
N LEU A 17 -6.62 2.74 -1.73
CA LEU A 17 -7.01 3.95 -1.00
C LEU A 17 -7.11 5.20 -1.89
N CYS A 18 -6.24 5.34 -2.89
CA CYS A 18 -6.06 6.59 -3.65
C CYS A 18 -6.30 6.44 -5.16
N GLY A 19 -6.56 5.22 -5.64
CA GLY A 19 -6.74 4.93 -7.05
C GLY A 19 -5.44 4.64 -7.81
N PRO A 20 -5.49 4.54 -9.15
CA PRO A 20 -4.35 4.15 -9.95
C PRO A 20 -3.18 5.13 -9.87
N ILE A 21 -1.97 4.60 -9.81
CA ILE A 21 -0.72 5.36 -9.84
C ILE A 21 -0.39 5.69 -11.30
N ARG A 22 -0.07 6.94 -11.58
CA ARG A 22 0.37 7.43 -12.88
C ARG A 22 1.88 7.44 -13.03
N GLU A 23 2.58 7.95 -12.02
CA GLU A 23 4.01 8.23 -12.09
C GLU A 23 4.68 7.93 -10.75
N ILE A 24 5.91 7.45 -10.81
CA ILE A 24 6.74 7.13 -9.64
C ILE A 24 8.12 7.78 -9.76
N SER A 25 8.59 8.37 -8.65
CA SER A 25 9.97 8.78 -8.45
C SER A 25 10.51 8.11 -7.19
N ALA A 26 11.69 7.49 -7.26
CA ALA A 26 12.22 6.71 -6.16
C ALA A 26 13.73 6.86 -5.98
N ARG A 27 14.17 6.77 -4.74
CA ARG A 27 15.57 6.64 -4.36
C ARG A 27 15.75 5.50 -3.37
N THR A 28 16.92 4.88 -3.43
CA THR A 28 17.29 3.83 -2.49
C THR A 28 18.69 4.10 -1.93
N ALA A 29 18.89 3.69 -0.70
CA ALA A 29 20.18 3.69 -0.03
C ALA A 29 20.41 2.35 0.65
N SER A 30 21.66 1.90 0.69
CA SER A 30 22.03 0.66 1.37
C SER A 30 23.30 0.88 2.22
N THR A 31 23.31 0.31 3.43
CA THR A 31 24.46 0.32 4.33
C THR A 31 24.57 -1.05 4.98
N GLY A 32 25.58 -1.83 4.58
CA GLY A 32 25.68 -3.22 4.97
C GLY A 32 24.52 -4.03 4.38
N ASP A 33 23.76 -4.71 5.24
CA ASP A 33 22.56 -5.46 4.91
C ASP A 33 21.26 -4.63 5.00
N MET A 34 21.37 -3.41 5.52
CA MET A 34 20.23 -2.49 5.64
C MET A 34 19.91 -1.85 4.30
N GLN A 35 18.64 -1.77 3.94
CA GLN A 35 18.17 -1.11 2.73
C GLN A 35 16.98 -0.20 3.05
N SER A 36 17.00 1.00 2.47
CA SER A 36 15.95 2.01 2.60
C SER A 36 15.47 2.46 1.23
N TRP A 37 14.17 2.64 1.07
CA TRP A 37 13.53 3.16 -0.13
C TRP A 37 12.64 4.35 0.23
N ALA A 38 12.84 5.45 -0.47
CA ALA A 38 11.97 6.62 -0.45
C ALA A 38 11.31 6.76 -1.83
N ILE A 39 9.99 6.67 -1.87
CA ILE A 39 9.22 6.59 -3.12
C ILE A 39 8.15 7.67 -3.09
N THR A 40 8.07 8.48 -4.13
CA THR A 40 6.99 9.45 -4.35
C THR A 40 6.06 8.92 -5.42
N LEU A 41 4.75 9.00 -5.17
CA LEU A 41 3.69 8.57 -6.05
C LEU A 41 2.90 9.77 -6.55
N GLN A 42 2.56 9.79 -7.82
CA GLN A 42 1.51 10.64 -8.35
C GLN A 42 0.40 9.74 -8.87
N PHE A 43 -0.80 9.92 -8.33
CA PHE A 43 -1.99 9.19 -8.77
C PHE A 43 -2.64 9.86 -9.98
N GLU A 44 -3.43 9.12 -10.73
CA GLU A 44 -4.17 9.67 -11.88
C GLU A 44 -5.15 10.78 -11.48
N SER A 45 -5.66 10.72 -10.25
CA SER A 45 -6.50 11.77 -9.64
C SER A 45 -5.77 13.08 -9.36
N GLY A 46 -4.42 13.12 -9.50
CA GLY A 46 -3.58 14.25 -9.13
C GLY A 46 -3.14 14.26 -7.65
N VAL A 47 -3.61 13.32 -6.85
CA VAL A 47 -3.15 13.13 -5.46
C VAL A 47 -1.68 12.75 -5.46
N LEU A 48 -0.93 13.25 -4.48
CA LEU A 48 0.45 12.88 -4.21
C LEU A 48 0.53 11.97 -2.99
N GLY A 49 1.40 10.97 -3.06
CA GLY A 49 1.68 10.08 -1.95
C GLY A 49 3.18 9.82 -1.79
N THR A 50 3.56 9.31 -0.65
CA THR A 50 4.91 8.82 -0.38
C THR A 50 4.84 7.43 0.23
N LEU A 51 5.72 6.54 -0.20
CA LEU A 51 5.97 5.26 0.46
C LEU A 51 7.40 5.24 0.99
N HIS A 52 7.55 4.68 2.18
CA HIS A 52 8.83 4.46 2.80
C HIS A 52 8.95 2.99 3.20
N LEU A 53 10.00 2.32 2.73
CA LEU A 53 10.25 0.91 2.99
C LEU A 53 11.65 0.75 3.54
N GLU A 54 11.76 -0.02 4.61
CA GLU A 54 13.06 -0.32 5.22
C GLU A 54 13.22 -1.81 5.50
N GLN A 55 14.42 -2.32 5.29
CA GLN A 55 14.78 -3.71 5.54
C GLN A 55 15.99 -3.78 6.45
N ASN A 56 15.98 -4.77 7.37
CA ASN A 56 17.08 -5.08 8.29
C ASN A 56 17.44 -3.91 9.23
N ILE A 57 16.47 -3.06 9.55
CA ILE A 57 16.65 -2.02 10.56
C ILE A 57 16.60 -2.61 11.97
N ARG A 58 17.35 -2.00 12.90
CA ARG A 58 17.33 -2.34 14.33
C ARG A 58 16.31 -1.48 15.07
N ALA A 59 15.05 -1.57 14.67
CA ALA A 59 13.96 -0.82 15.25
C ALA A 59 12.71 -1.68 15.34
N GLU A 60 11.75 -1.24 16.13
CA GLU A 60 10.43 -1.85 16.16
C GLU A 60 9.76 -1.73 14.77
N ARG A 61 9.20 -2.83 14.30
CA ARG A 61 8.45 -2.84 13.05
C ARG A 61 7.21 -1.97 13.19
N ARG A 62 7.06 -1.01 12.28
CA ARG A 62 5.88 -0.17 12.17
C ARG A 62 5.38 -0.21 10.74
N GLU A 63 4.11 -0.51 10.58
CA GLU A 63 3.41 -0.46 9.31
C GLU A 63 2.15 0.37 9.49
N GLY A 64 1.80 1.17 8.50
CA GLY A 64 0.60 1.99 8.56
C GLY A 64 0.47 2.92 7.37
N PHE A 65 -0.56 3.75 7.42
CA PHE A 65 -0.81 4.78 6.43
C PHE A 65 -1.44 6.01 7.06
N GLU A 66 -1.27 7.13 6.39
CA GLU A 66 -1.85 8.41 6.74
C GLU A 66 -2.45 9.05 5.49
N ILE A 67 -3.68 9.55 5.59
CA ILE A 67 -4.36 10.25 4.51
C ILE A 67 -4.82 11.60 5.02
N TYR A 68 -4.54 12.64 4.25
CA TYR A 68 -4.94 14.01 4.53
C TYR A 68 -5.79 14.56 3.39
N SER A 69 -6.91 15.18 3.73
CA SER A 69 -7.82 15.81 2.78
C SER A 69 -8.46 17.07 3.36
N SER A 70 -9.19 17.81 2.55
CA SER A 70 -10.00 18.96 3.01
C SER A 70 -11.11 18.54 3.99
N GLU A 71 -11.56 17.28 3.90
CA GLU A 71 -12.64 16.76 4.74
C GLU A 71 -12.15 16.15 6.05
N GLY A 72 -10.81 15.96 6.19
CA GLY A 72 -10.23 15.40 7.41
C GLY A 72 -8.98 14.58 7.18
N SER A 73 -8.65 13.76 8.16
CA SER A 73 -7.49 12.86 8.12
C SER A 73 -7.84 11.46 8.61
N ILE A 74 -7.15 10.47 8.05
CA ILE A 74 -7.27 9.07 8.42
C ILE A 74 -5.87 8.53 8.73
N PHE A 75 -5.74 7.81 9.84
CA PHE A 75 -4.51 7.16 10.27
C PHE A 75 -4.79 5.68 10.47
N GLY A 76 -4.03 4.83 9.82
CA GLY A 76 -4.08 3.39 10.00
C GLY A 76 -2.75 2.87 10.53
N THR A 77 -2.78 2.00 11.53
CA THR A 77 -1.60 1.34 12.08
C THR A 77 -1.81 -0.17 12.05
N CYS A 78 -0.90 -0.89 11.42
CA CYS A 78 -0.87 -2.35 11.44
C CYS A 78 0.02 -2.82 12.58
N TYR A 79 -0.45 -3.80 13.36
CA TYR A 79 0.27 -4.37 14.48
C TYR A 79 0.93 -5.69 14.11
N SER A 80 2.11 -5.92 14.71
CA SER A 80 2.79 -7.21 14.65
C SER A 80 2.89 -7.79 16.07
N PRO A 81 2.58 -9.07 16.28
CA PRO A 81 2.12 -10.05 15.29
C PRO A 81 0.64 -9.88 14.92
N TRP A 82 0.33 -10.04 13.66
CA TRP A 82 -1.03 -9.88 13.09
C TRP A 82 -2.08 -10.85 13.63
N GLN A 83 -1.67 -11.79 14.46
CA GLN A 83 -2.54 -12.83 15.02
C GLN A 83 -3.55 -12.31 16.01
N PHE A 84 -3.29 -11.16 16.65
CA PHE A 84 -4.10 -10.65 17.75
C PHE A 84 -4.81 -9.34 17.42
N GLN A 85 -4.16 -8.49 16.65
CA GLN A 85 -4.75 -7.23 16.21
C GLN A 85 -4.08 -6.81 14.90
N THR A 86 -4.87 -6.57 13.88
CA THR A 86 -4.35 -6.29 12.54
C THR A 86 -4.20 -4.82 12.27
N THR A 87 -5.25 -4.05 12.50
CA THR A 87 -5.23 -2.64 12.13
C THR A 87 -6.07 -1.84 13.11
N GLN A 88 -5.53 -0.71 13.52
CA GLN A 88 -6.29 0.33 14.17
C GLN A 88 -6.43 1.48 13.18
N VAL A 89 -7.66 1.89 12.90
CA VAL A 89 -7.96 3.04 12.05
C VAL A 89 -8.58 4.13 12.90
N THR A 90 -8.08 5.34 12.78
CA THR A 90 -8.65 6.53 13.41
C THR A 90 -8.95 7.59 12.36
N CYS A 91 -10.12 8.21 12.46
CA CYS A 91 -10.56 9.26 11.54
C CYS A 91 -10.86 10.54 12.32
N ARG A 92 -10.40 11.66 11.80
CA ARG A 92 -10.76 12.99 12.29
C ARG A 92 -11.41 13.75 11.14
N LEU A 93 -12.68 14.11 11.30
CA LEU A 93 -13.41 14.89 10.30
C LEU A 93 -13.25 16.39 10.55
N ALA A 94 -13.16 17.16 9.48
CA ALA A 94 -13.11 18.63 9.55
C ALA A 94 -14.35 19.19 10.26
N GLY A 95 -14.15 20.13 11.16
CA GLY A 95 -15.23 20.73 11.95
C GLY A 95 -15.84 19.86 13.05
N LYS A 96 -15.31 18.65 13.28
CA LYS A 96 -15.71 17.79 14.41
C LYS A 96 -14.53 17.61 15.37
N ASN A 97 -14.81 17.73 16.67
CA ASN A 97 -13.81 17.48 17.72
C ASN A 97 -13.71 16.02 18.13
N GLU A 98 -14.39 15.13 17.42
CA GLU A 98 -14.45 13.71 17.76
C GLU A 98 -13.44 12.93 16.92
N LEU A 99 -12.70 12.05 17.59
CA LEU A 99 -11.89 11.02 16.95
C LEU A 99 -12.76 9.77 16.78
N ILE A 100 -13.02 9.40 15.54
CA ILE A 100 -13.77 8.19 15.24
C ILE A 100 -12.77 7.05 15.10
N THR A 101 -12.93 6.01 15.91
CA THR A 101 -12.15 4.78 15.82
C THR A 101 -13.10 3.65 15.43
N PRO A 102 -13.20 3.32 14.14
CA PRO A 102 -13.96 2.15 13.73
C PRO A 102 -13.35 0.91 14.37
N TYR A 103 -14.19 0.11 15.00
CA TYR A 103 -13.72 -1.09 15.65
C TYR A 103 -13.90 -2.29 14.74
N ASP A 104 -12.80 -2.92 14.31
CA ASP A 104 -12.81 -4.25 13.71
C ASP A 104 -11.92 -5.18 14.55
N PRO A 105 -12.52 -6.04 15.41
CA PRO A 105 -11.77 -6.91 16.31
C PRO A 105 -11.16 -8.12 15.62
N ASP A 106 -11.53 -8.38 14.35
CA ASP A 106 -11.23 -9.62 13.69
C ASP A 106 -9.94 -9.53 12.85
N GLY A 107 -8.83 -9.97 13.45
CA GLY A 107 -7.55 -10.12 12.78
C GLY A 107 -7.44 -11.27 11.77
N GLN A 108 -8.54 -11.89 11.34
CA GLN A 108 -8.51 -13.09 10.50
C GLN A 108 -8.50 -12.80 8.99
N PHE A 109 -7.71 -11.83 8.54
CA PHE A 109 -7.68 -11.41 7.13
C PHE A 109 -7.24 -12.50 6.16
N PHE A 110 -6.31 -13.38 6.53
CA PHE A 110 -5.94 -14.52 5.70
C PHE A 110 -7.08 -15.53 5.55
N ARG A 111 -7.83 -15.78 6.62
CA ARG A 111 -9.02 -16.62 6.57
C ARG A 111 -10.07 -15.99 5.67
N ARG A 112 -10.37 -14.69 5.84
CA ARG A 112 -11.32 -13.96 4.99
C ARG A 112 -10.92 -13.97 3.52
N GLN A 113 -9.62 -13.86 3.22
CA GLN A 113 -9.11 -13.97 1.85
C GLN A 113 -9.41 -15.34 1.25
N LEU A 114 -9.15 -16.43 2.00
CA LEU A 114 -9.43 -17.78 1.55
C LEU A 114 -10.93 -18.07 1.40
N GLU A 115 -11.74 -17.61 2.35
CA GLU A 115 -13.21 -17.72 2.29
C GLU A 115 -13.77 -16.97 1.08
N SER A 116 -13.30 -15.74 0.85
CA SER A 116 -13.70 -14.93 -0.31
C SER A 116 -13.31 -15.57 -1.64
N PHE A 117 -12.12 -16.18 -1.71
CA PHE A 117 -11.68 -16.92 -2.89
C PHE A 117 -12.51 -18.19 -3.12
N ALA A 118 -12.81 -18.92 -2.04
CA ALA A 118 -13.68 -20.11 -2.11
C ALA A 118 -15.11 -19.73 -2.58
N ASP A 119 -15.65 -18.61 -2.11
CA ASP A 119 -16.95 -18.10 -2.55
C ASP A 119 -17.01 -17.80 -4.06
N VAL A 120 -15.91 -17.29 -4.63
CA VAL A 120 -15.79 -17.07 -6.08
C VAL A 120 -15.86 -18.40 -6.84
N ILE A 121 -15.15 -19.41 -6.35
CA ILE A 121 -15.10 -20.73 -7.01
C ILE A 121 -16.43 -21.47 -6.86
N LEU A 122 -17.00 -21.52 -5.66
CA LEU A 122 -18.16 -22.34 -5.34
C LEU A 122 -19.50 -21.70 -5.76
N ALA A 123 -19.58 -20.39 -5.75
CA ALA A 123 -20.83 -19.67 -6.02
C ALA A 123 -20.89 -19.05 -7.42
N GLU A 124 -19.91 -19.34 -8.27
CA GLU A 124 -19.76 -18.70 -9.60
C GLU A 124 -19.92 -17.18 -9.53
N LYS A 125 -19.59 -16.60 -8.37
CA LYS A 125 -19.67 -15.15 -8.17
C LYS A 125 -18.56 -14.45 -8.95
N LYS A 126 -18.88 -13.28 -9.46
CA LYS A 126 -17.85 -12.34 -9.92
C LYS A 126 -16.92 -12.02 -8.75
N MET A 127 -15.68 -11.65 -9.07
CA MET A 127 -14.65 -11.24 -8.10
C MET A 127 -15.25 -10.43 -6.95
N PRO A 128 -14.81 -10.67 -5.70
CA PRO A 128 -15.25 -9.86 -4.57
C PRO A 128 -14.93 -8.39 -4.82
N GLN A 129 -15.81 -7.49 -4.38
CA GLN A 129 -15.61 -6.04 -4.55
C GLN A 129 -14.35 -5.50 -3.83
N THR A 130 -13.82 -6.27 -2.88
CA THR A 130 -12.67 -5.92 -2.03
C THR A 130 -11.41 -6.71 -2.35
N GLY A 131 -11.44 -7.61 -3.32
CA GLY A 131 -10.29 -8.42 -3.71
C GLY A 131 -9.56 -7.81 -4.90
N ALA A 132 -8.22 -7.83 -4.88
CA ALA A 132 -7.40 -7.47 -6.03
C ALA A 132 -7.54 -8.52 -7.13
N GLY A 133 -7.84 -8.10 -8.36
CA GLY A 133 -7.84 -8.94 -9.53
C GLY A 133 -6.51 -8.90 -10.29
N LEU A 134 -6.50 -9.52 -11.46
CA LEU A 134 -5.29 -9.58 -12.30
C LEU A 134 -4.83 -8.18 -12.73
N ASN A 135 -5.76 -7.28 -13.05
CA ASN A 135 -5.41 -5.93 -13.50
C ASN A 135 -4.74 -5.12 -12.38
N GLU A 136 -5.25 -5.21 -11.15
CA GLU A 136 -4.64 -4.58 -9.98
C GLU A 136 -3.25 -5.18 -9.72
N GLY A 137 -3.11 -6.51 -9.83
CA GLY A 137 -1.81 -7.18 -9.70
C GLY A 137 -0.78 -6.73 -10.75
N ILE A 138 -1.20 -6.58 -12.01
CA ILE A 138 -0.35 -6.05 -13.09
C ILE A 138 0.03 -4.59 -12.79
N HIS A 139 -0.90 -3.77 -12.33
CA HIS A 139 -0.65 -2.38 -11.99
C HIS A 139 0.39 -2.24 -10.86
N VAL A 140 0.24 -3.05 -9.81
CA VAL A 140 1.22 -3.11 -8.69
C VAL A 140 2.59 -3.57 -9.19
N LEU A 141 2.65 -4.58 -10.07
CA LEU A 141 3.92 -5.02 -10.65
C LEU A 141 4.59 -3.91 -11.46
N LYS A 142 3.83 -3.18 -12.27
CA LYS A 142 4.34 -2.01 -13.00
C LYS A 142 4.89 -0.95 -12.04
N ALA A 143 4.21 -0.69 -10.93
CA ALA A 143 4.66 0.26 -9.91
C ALA A 143 6.00 -0.17 -9.29
N ILE A 144 6.19 -1.46 -8.99
CA ILE A 144 7.46 -2.00 -8.49
C ILE A 144 8.58 -1.81 -9.52
N LEU A 145 8.33 -2.13 -10.79
CA LEU A 145 9.32 -2.01 -11.85
C LEU A 145 9.68 -0.54 -12.13
N ALA A 146 8.69 0.36 -12.18
CA ALA A 146 8.90 1.80 -12.27
C ALA A 146 9.75 2.33 -11.11
N THR A 147 9.52 1.82 -9.89
CA THR A 147 10.33 2.17 -8.71
C THR A 147 11.78 1.78 -8.88
N ILE A 148 12.05 0.56 -9.35
CA ILE A 148 13.42 0.08 -9.60
C ILE A 148 14.09 0.91 -10.70
N GLU A 149 13.39 1.18 -11.78
CA GLU A 149 13.90 1.97 -12.90
C GLU A 149 14.20 3.41 -12.46
N SER A 150 13.28 4.06 -11.76
CA SER A 150 13.49 5.40 -11.23
C SER A 150 14.71 5.49 -10.31
N ALA A 151 14.85 4.53 -9.39
CA ALA A 151 15.99 4.49 -8.48
C ALA A 151 17.34 4.29 -9.23
N ALA A 152 17.37 3.45 -10.26
CA ALA A 152 18.54 3.25 -11.12
C ALA A 152 18.92 4.54 -11.88
N GLN A 153 17.96 5.42 -12.12
CA GLN A 153 18.12 6.72 -12.78
C GLN A 153 18.17 7.91 -11.79
N ASN A 154 18.60 7.66 -10.54
CA ASN A 154 18.74 8.70 -9.51
C ASN A 154 17.44 9.47 -9.19
N GLY A 155 16.30 8.80 -9.22
CA GLY A 155 15.01 9.39 -8.87
C GLY A 155 14.29 10.09 -10.04
N ARG A 156 14.70 9.82 -11.28
CA ARG A 156 13.94 10.30 -12.44
C ARG A 156 12.51 9.76 -12.39
N PRO A 157 11.48 10.61 -12.61
CA PRO A 157 10.11 10.16 -12.71
C PRO A 157 9.92 9.15 -13.85
N VAL A 158 9.16 8.09 -13.59
CA VAL A 158 8.80 7.04 -14.55
C VAL A 158 7.29 6.91 -14.60
N LEU A 159 6.71 7.04 -15.81
CA LEU A 159 5.29 6.82 -16.04
C LEU A 159 5.00 5.32 -16.08
N LEU A 160 3.93 4.88 -15.42
CA LEU A 160 3.54 3.46 -15.44
C LEU A 160 3.12 2.98 -16.84
N SER A 161 2.69 3.89 -17.70
CA SER A 161 2.39 3.60 -19.12
C SER A 161 3.63 3.23 -19.95
N GLU A 162 4.82 3.64 -19.52
CA GLU A 162 6.09 3.34 -20.19
C GLU A 162 6.64 1.95 -19.80
N VAL A 163 6.16 1.38 -18.69
CA VAL A 163 6.55 0.05 -18.24
C VAL A 163 5.87 -1.01 -19.10
N PHE A 164 6.65 -1.85 -19.76
CA PHE A 164 6.22 -2.85 -20.76
C PHE A 164 5.68 -2.25 -22.08
N SER A 165 6.07 -1.05 -22.45
CA SER A 165 5.82 -0.49 -23.78
C SER A 165 6.83 -1.00 -24.82
#